data_c7b73283505078b51f71496333d178eb
#
_entry.id   c7b73283505078b51f71496333d178eb
#
_cell.length_a   1.000
_cell.length_b   1.000
_cell.length_c   1.000
_cell.angle_alpha   90.00
_cell.angle_beta   90.00
_cell.angle_gamma   90.00
#
_symmetry.space_group_name_H-M   'P 1'
#
loop_
_entity.id
_entity.type
_entity.pdbx_description
1 polymer ?
#
loop_
_entity_poly.entity_id
_entity_poly.type
_entity_poly.pdbx_seq_one_letter_code
_entity_poly.pdbx_strand_id
1 'polypeptide(L)'
;KYLPQSTHKVIGKFSGKVKNTIGKAKLSYSNIKLTPYQKRSRDPYFTLSLCDEMIRVPLLFAGNSIRPKIITEQIRHVDIFPTICELVGIPSLDIKISGRSLASITNENSREENPNYLHTSPYLKPSPLDRIGVRTSKYKYFRAADNASENINLYDLKKDPQENDNIAKYNPQLIKDMEKILSQMIASSPENLQNEKMSEDEEEQIKKELAKLGYM
;
A
#
# COMPACT_ATOMS: atom_id res chain seq x y z
N LYS A 1 50.62 -1.98 -11.87
CA LYS A 1 51.06 -3.39 -11.98
C LYS A 1 50.22 -4.06 -13.06
N TYR A 2 50.83 -4.35 -14.22
CA TYR A 2 50.14 -5.04 -15.33
C TYR A 2 50.00 -6.52 -15.02
N LEU A 3 48.78 -7.06 -15.15
CA LEU A 3 48.55 -8.51 -15.05
C LEU A 3 49.10 -9.20 -16.31
N PRO A 4 49.70 -10.39 -16.18
CA PRO A 4 50.22 -11.16 -17.32
C PRO A 4 49.14 -11.48 -18.35
N GLN A 5 49.49 -11.50 -19.65
CA GLN A 5 48.52 -11.79 -20.74
C GLN A 5 47.80 -13.15 -20.61
N SER A 6 48.34 -14.09 -19.90
CA SER A 6 47.70 -15.38 -19.58
C SER A 6 46.49 -15.25 -18.69
N THR A 7 46.47 -14.28 -17.77
CA THR A 7 45.36 -14.00 -16.86
C THR A 7 44.16 -13.38 -17.59
N HIS A 8 44.39 -12.59 -18.65
CA HIS A 8 43.31 -12.03 -19.46
C HIS A 8 42.51 -13.09 -20.23
N LYS A 9 43.17 -14.18 -20.69
CA LYS A 9 42.49 -15.32 -21.35
C LYS A 9 41.62 -16.14 -20.39
N VAL A 10 42.03 -16.28 -19.14
CA VAL A 10 41.30 -17.03 -18.13
C VAL A 10 40.07 -16.21 -17.68
N ILE A 11 40.24 -14.92 -17.42
CA ILE A 11 39.15 -14.01 -17.05
C ILE A 11 38.12 -13.90 -18.19
N GLY A 12 38.57 -13.82 -19.44
CA GLY A 12 37.67 -13.81 -20.61
C GLY A 12 36.83 -15.09 -20.76
N LYS A 13 37.41 -16.26 -20.51
CA LYS A 13 36.69 -17.55 -20.52
C LYS A 13 35.70 -17.67 -19.36
N PHE A 14 36.05 -17.17 -18.18
CA PHE A 14 35.15 -17.17 -17.03
C PHE A 14 33.96 -16.21 -17.23
N SER A 15 34.22 -15.00 -17.75
CA SER A 15 33.20 -14.01 -18.10
C SER A 15 32.23 -14.55 -19.18
N GLY A 16 32.76 -15.28 -20.21
CA GLY A 16 31.93 -15.90 -21.23
C GLY A 16 31.01 -17.01 -20.70
N LYS A 17 31.51 -17.86 -19.78
CA LYS A 17 30.69 -18.89 -19.13
C LYS A 17 29.61 -18.29 -18.24
N VAL A 18 29.91 -17.25 -17.46
CA VAL A 18 28.92 -16.56 -16.61
C VAL A 18 27.87 -15.88 -17.47
N LYS A 19 28.25 -15.17 -18.55
CA LYS A 19 27.29 -14.58 -19.49
C LYS A 19 26.38 -15.62 -20.14
N ASN A 20 26.89 -16.75 -20.55
CA ASN A 20 26.10 -17.85 -21.12
C ASN A 20 25.14 -18.48 -20.08
N THR A 21 25.59 -18.64 -18.84
CA THR A 21 24.73 -19.16 -17.77
C THR A 21 23.60 -18.19 -17.42
N ILE A 22 23.91 -16.88 -17.33
CA ILE A 22 22.91 -15.83 -17.13
C ILE A 22 21.96 -15.74 -18.34
N GLY A 23 22.48 -15.86 -19.56
CA GLY A 23 21.68 -15.90 -20.78
C GLY A 23 20.72 -17.09 -20.81
N LYS A 24 21.18 -18.30 -20.46
CA LYS A 24 20.34 -19.52 -20.36
C LYS A 24 19.32 -19.39 -19.22
N ALA A 25 19.68 -18.83 -18.08
CA ALA A 25 18.76 -18.54 -16.99
C ALA A 25 17.68 -17.53 -17.41
N LYS A 26 18.05 -16.46 -18.10
CA LYS A 26 17.07 -15.49 -18.67
C LYS A 26 16.14 -16.14 -19.70
N LEU A 27 16.64 -17.00 -20.59
CA LEU A 27 15.80 -17.73 -21.54
C LEU A 27 14.85 -18.74 -20.83
N SER A 28 15.33 -19.41 -19.79
CA SER A 28 14.50 -20.30 -18.99
C SER A 28 13.39 -19.55 -18.25
N TYR A 29 13.70 -18.35 -17.74
CA TYR A 29 12.70 -17.48 -17.11
C TYR A 29 11.66 -16.91 -18.09
N SER A 30 12.03 -16.65 -19.34
CA SER A 30 11.12 -16.10 -20.35
C SER A 30 10.02 -17.08 -20.78
N ASN A 31 10.22 -18.39 -20.58
CA ASN A 31 9.26 -19.44 -20.92
C ASN A 31 8.30 -19.81 -19.78
N ILE A 32 8.50 -19.25 -18.57
CA ILE A 32 7.57 -19.44 -17.45
C ILE A 32 6.38 -18.50 -17.62
N LYS A 33 5.17 -19.04 -17.73
CA LYS A 33 3.94 -18.27 -17.75
C LYS A 33 3.65 -17.76 -16.33
N LEU A 34 4.17 -16.58 -16.00
CA LEU A 34 3.95 -15.96 -14.70
C LEU A 34 2.52 -15.47 -14.55
N THR A 35 1.94 -15.64 -13.37
CA THR A 35 0.68 -15.00 -13.00
C THR A 35 0.85 -13.47 -12.91
N PRO A 36 -0.23 -12.68 -13.00
CA PRO A 36 -0.18 -11.24 -12.79
C PRO A 36 0.50 -10.86 -11.45
N TYR A 37 0.17 -11.53 -10.36
CA TYR A 37 0.84 -11.37 -9.06
C TYR A 37 2.36 -11.56 -9.14
N GLN A 38 2.81 -12.67 -9.75
CA GLN A 38 4.23 -12.95 -9.89
C GLN A 38 4.97 -11.93 -10.78
N LYS A 39 4.29 -11.35 -11.77
CA LYS A 39 4.85 -10.26 -12.59
C LYS A 39 5.02 -9.00 -11.75
N ARG A 40 3.97 -8.58 -11.04
CA ARG A 40 3.99 -7.41 -10.17
C ARG A 40 5.05 -7.50 -9.07
N SER A 41 5.13 -8.64 -8.36
CA SER A 41 6.10 -8.86 -7.28
C SER A 41 7.57 -8.83 -7.73
N ARG A 42 7.82 -8.92 -9.05
CA ARG A 42 9.17 -8.89 -9.63
C ARG A 42 9.51 -7.57 -10.31
N ASP A 43 8.57 -6.68 -10.44
CA ASP A 43 8.78 -5.38 -11.05
C ASP A 43 9.29 -4.36 -10.02
N PRO A 44 10.56 -3.93 -10.10
CA PRO A 44 11.13 -2.97 -9.16
C PRO A 44 10.50 -1.58 -9.30
N TYR A 45 9.78 -1.31 -10.38
CA TYR A 45 9.12 -0.03 -10.64
C TYR A 45 7.63 -0.05 -10.30
N PHE A 46 7.12 -1.15 -9.76
CA PHE A 46 5.71 -1.31 -9.40
C PHE A 46 5.32 -0.58 -8.11
N THR A 47 5.86 0.63 -7.91
CA THR A 47 5.71 1.39 -6.66
C THR A 47 4.39 2.15 -6.52
N LEU A 48 3.67 2.37 -7.62
CA LEU A 48 2.39 3.11 -7.63
C LEU A 48 1.20 2.14 -7.80
N SER A 49 1.17 1.09 -7.01
CA SER A 49 0.11 0.10 -7.04
C SER A 49 -0.66 0.06 -5.74
N LEU A 50 -1.97 -0.22 -5.85
CA LEU A 50 -2.87 -0.48 -4.72
C LEU A 50 -3.12 -1.98 -4.49
N CYS A 51 -2.31 -2.86 -5.09
CA CYS A 51 -2.40 -4.29 -4.84
C CYS A 51 -1.90 -4.67 -3.45
N ASP A 52 -2.42 -5.77 -2.87
CA ASP A 52 -2.16 -6.17 -1.48
C ASP A 52 -0.66 -6.36 -1.18
N GLU A 53 0.14 -6.81 -2.14
CA GLU A 53 1.59 -6.93 -1.97
C GLU A 53 2.29 -5.59 -1.66
N MET A 54 1.67 -4.45 -1.99
CA MET A 54 2.23 -3.11 -1.74
C MET A 54 1.62 -2.43 -0.52
N ILE A 55 0.37 -2.72 -0.19
CA ILE A 55 -0.38 -1.98 0.84
C ILE A 55 -0.66 -2.78 2.10
N ARG A 56 -0.54 -4.11 2.05
CA ARG A 56 -0.79 -4.98 3.20
C ARG A 56 0.48 -5.20 4.00
N VAL A 57 0.51 -4.66 5.20
CA VAL A 57 1.64 -4.79 6.12
C VAL A 57 1.20 -5.51 7.40
N PRO A 58 2.07 -6.31 8.03
CA PRO A 58 1.78 -6.89 9.33
C PRO A 58 1.73 -5.81 10.40
N LEU A 59 0.79 -5.92 11.35
CA LEU A 59 0.68 -5.07 12.53
C LEU A 59 0.75 -5.94 13.78
N LEU A 60 1.63 -5.58 14.72
CA LEU A 60 1.80 -6.26 16.00
C LEU A 60 1.80 -5.23 17.13
N PHE A 61 0.99 -5.47 18.14
CA PHE A 61 1.07 -4.78 19.43
C PHE A 61 1.59 -5.76 20.48
N ALA A 62 2.57 -5.34 21.28
CA ALA A 62 3.12 -6.10 22.37
C ALA A 62 3.23 -5.23 23.63
N GLY A 63 2.87 -5.77 24.79
CA GLY A 63 2.93 -5.06 26.07
C GLY A 63 2.32 -5.90 27.20
N ASN A 64 2.61 -5.53 28.46
CA ASN A 64 2.20 -6.28 29.63
C ASN A 64 0.67 -6.43 29.78
N SER A 65 -0.09 -5.44 29.29
CA SER A 65 -1.55 -5.42 29.38
C SER A 65 -2.23 -6.00 28.13
N ILE A 66 -1.47 -6.46 27.14
CA ILE A 66 -2.03 -6.98 25.89
C ILE A 66 -2.09 -8.49 25.95
N ARG A 67 -3.31 -9.04 25.87
CA ARG A 67 -3.50 -10.48 25.80
C ARG A 67 -3.14 -11.00 24.39
N PRO A 68 -2.43 -12.14 24.30
CA PRO A 68 -2.11 -12.75 23.01
C PRO A 68 -3.40 -13.08 22.23
N LYS A 69 -3.52 -12.50 21.03
CA LYS A 69 -4.65 -12.72 20.12
C LYS A 69 -4.23 -12.48 18.68
N ILE A 70 -4.75 -13.27 17.76
CA ILE A 70 -4.62 -13.01 16.32
C ILE A 70 -5.94 -12.39 15.86
N ILE A 71 -5.85 -11.22 15.23
CA ILE A 71 -6.98 -10.50 14.62
C ILE A 71 -6.91 -10.77 13.13
N THR A 72 -7.96 -11.36 12.57
CA THR A 72 -8.06 -11.71 11.15
C THR A 72 -8.87 -10.69 10.34
N GLU A 73 -9.60 -9.83 11.04
CA GLU A 73 -10.40 -8.76 10.45
C GLU A 73 -9.50 -7.70 9.80
N GLN A 74 -10.04 -7.01 8.81
CA GLN A 74 -9.35 -5.91 8.17
C GLN A 74 -9.14 -4.75 9.15
N ILE A 75 -7.88 -4.34 9.30
CA ILE A 75 -7.44 -3.20 10.10
C ILE A 75 -6.95 -2.09 9.15
N ARG A 76 -7.17 -0.84 9.52
CA ARG A 76 -6.74 0.33 8.75
C ARG A 76 -5.61 1.06 9.47
N HIS A 77 -4.73 1.73 8.73
CA HIS A 77 -3.65 2.53 9.32
C HIS A 77 -4.18 3.62 10.26
N VAL A 78 -5.33 4.23 9.93
CA VAL A 78 -5.97 5.25 10.78
C VAL A 78 -6.43 4.73 12.14
N ASP A 79 -6.55 3.41 12.30
CA ASP A 79 -6.94 2.77 13.55
C ASP A 79 -5.77 2.63 14.56
N ILE A 80 -4.52 2.82 14.10
CA ILE A 80 -3.31 2.66 14.92
C ILE A 80 -3.24 3.73 16.01
N PHE A 81 -3.40 5.00 15.64
CA PHE A 81 -3.29 6.12 16.56
C PHE A 81 -4.29 6.03 17.74
N PRO A 82 -5.61 5.90 17.53
CA PRO A 82 -6.55 5.77 18.63
C PRO A 82 -6.31 4.51 19.48
N THR A 83 -5.80 3.43 18.86
CA THR A 83 -5.42 2.22 19.60
C THR A 83 -4.27 2.49 20.57
N ILE A 84 -3.22 3.17 20.13
CA ILE A 84 -2.10 3.53 20.99
C ILE A 84 -2.58 4.43 22.14
N CYS A 85 -3.37 5.47 21.84
CA CYS A 85 -3.92 6.37 22.86
C CYS A 85 -4.66 5.59 23.96
N GLU A 86 -5.54 4.66 23.58
CA GLU A 86 -6.28 3.85 24.56
C GLU A 86 -5.35 2.94 25.35
N LEU A 87 -4.39 2.26 24.71
CA LEU A 87 -3.46 1.34 25.38
C LEU A 87 -2.55 2.03 26.39
N VAL A 88 -2.18 3.31 26.17
CA VAL A 88 -1.35 4.08 27.10
C VAL A 88 -2.16 4.96 28.07
N GLY A 89 -3.49 4.90 28.02
CA GLY A 89 -4.37 5.63 28.91
C GLY A 89 -4.48 7.14 28.61
N ILE A 90 -4.18 7.55 27.37
CA ILE A 90 -4.42 8.94 26.92
C ILE A 90 -5.91 9.08 26.67
N PRO A 91 -6.59 10.06 27.30
CA PRO A 91 -8.01 10.29 27.09
C PRO A 91 -8.29 10.65 25.62
N SER A 92 -9.51 10.34 25.18
CA SER A 92 -9.96 10.69 23.84
C SER A 92 -9.71 12.17 23.56
N LEU A 93 -8.98 12.44 22.49
CA LEU A 93 -8.74 13.81 22.04
C LEU A 93 -10.04 14.40 21.47
N ASP A 94 -10.34 15.67 21.79
CA ASP A 94 -11.48 16.41 21.22
C ASP A 94 -11.29 16.73 19.72
N ILE A 95 -10.60 15.87 19.01
CA ILE A 95 -10.38 15.97 17.56
C ILE A 95 -11.15 14.86 16.84
N LYS A 96 -11.75 15.22 15.72
CA LYS A 96 -12.42 14.25 14.86
C LYS A 96 -11.39 13.37 14.17
N ILE A 97 -11.24 12.14 14.65
CA ILE A 97 -10.36 11.12 14.04
C ILE A 97 -11.19 10.11 13.25
N SER A 98 -10.68 9.71 12.08
CA SER A 98 -11.34 8.72 11.22
C SER A 98 -11.12 7.27 11.66
N GLY A 99 -10.14 7.04 12.53
CA GLY A 99 -9.80 5.74 13.09
C GLY A 99 -10.61 5.40 14.32
N ARG A 100 -10.63 4.10 14.65
CA ARG A 100 -11.20 3.58 15.91
C ARG A 100 -10.16 2.73 16.62
N SER A 101 -10.20 2.70 17.95
CA SER A 101 -9.31 1.84 18.72
C SER A 101 -9.61 0.35 18.48
N LEU A 102 -8.53 -0.41 18.43
CA LEU A 102 -8.53 -1.87 18.34
C LEU A 102 -8.38 -2.53 19.71
N ALA A 103 -8.10 -1.78 20.78
CA ALA A 103 -7.84 -2.31 22.12
C ALA A 103 -9.06 -3.04 22.67
N SER A 104 -10.27 -2.59 22.37
CA SER A 104 -11.54 -3.22 22.76
C SER A 104 -11.96 -4.38 21.85
N ILE A 105 -11.12 -4.83 20.88
CA ILE A 105 -11.38 -6.02 20.06
C ILE A 105 -11.19 -7.28 20.90
N THR A 106 -11.93 -7.39 21.96
CA THR A 106 -11.94 -8.58 22.80
C THR A 106 -13.10 -9.52 22.50
N ASN A 107 -14.14 -9.06 21.82
CA ASN A 107 -15.38 -9.81 21.63
C ASN A 107 -15.60 -10.24 20.18
N GLU A 108 -16.00 -11.48 20.04
CA GLU A 108 -16.25 -12.22 18.78
C GLU A 108 -17.49 -11.75 18.00
N ASN A 109 -18.16 -10.70 18.44
CA ASN A 109 -19.37 -10.21 17.77
C ASN A 109 -19.02 -9.44 16.50
N SER A 110 -19.64 -9.85 15.41
CA SER A 110 -19.58 -9.29 14.07
C SER A 110 -19.53 -7.76 14.09
N ARG A 111 -18.36 -7.21 13.76
CA ARG A 111 -18.22 -5.77 13.59
C ARG A 111 -18.74 -5.38 12.23
N GLU A 112 -19.37 -4.22 12.17
CA GLU A 112 -19.61 -3.56 10.91
C GLU A 112 -18.30 -3.45 10.15
N GLU A 113 -18.34 -3.84 8.89
CA GLU A 113 -17.21 -3.74 8.02
C GLU A 113 -16.82 -2.27 7.83
N ASN A 114 -15.55 -1.95 8.06
CA ASN A 114 -15.00 -0.63 7.78
C ASN A 114 -14.17 -0.69 6.50
N PRO A 115 -14.70 -0.18 5.39
CA PRO A 115 -13.94 -0.06 4.16
C PRO A 115 -12.69 0.79 4.36
N ASN A 116 -11.63 0.45 3.65
CA ASN A 116 -10.36 1.17 3.66
C ASN A 116 -10.26 2.06 2.43
N TYR A 117 -10.09 3.36 2.61
CA TYR A 117 -9.74 4.27 1.52
C TYR A 117 -8.28 4.02 1.11
N LEU A 118 -8.04 3.95 -0.18
CA LEU A 118 -6.72 3.72 -0.77
C LEU A 118 -6.34 4.88 -1.68
N HIS A 119 -5.07 5.32 -1.60
CA HIS A 119 -4.52 6.34 -2.49
C HIS A 119 -3.02 6.10 -2.70
N THR A 120 -2.53 6.20 -3.93
CA THR A 120 -1.12 5.93 -4.25
C THR A 120 -0.17 7.05 -3.82
N SER A 121 -0.59 8.31 -3.90
CA SER A 121 0.29 9.48 -3.66
C SER A 121 -0.45 10.61 -2.96
N PRO A 122 -0.87 10.44 -1.70
CA PRO A 122 -1.76 11.41 -1.03
C PRO A 122 -1.10 12.77 -0.73
N TYR A 123 0.24 12.85 -0.78
CA TYR A 123 1.00 14.05 -0.38
C TYR A 123 1.74 14.73 -1.53
N LEU A 124 1.75 14.13 -2.71
CA LEU A 124 2.42 14.68 -3.87
C LEU A 124 1.43 15.46 -4.73
N LYS A 125 1.96 16.26 -5.65
CA LYS A 125 1.11 16.92 -6.65
C LYS A 125 0.32 15.87 -7.43
N PRO A 126 -0.98 16.12 -7.70
CA PRO A 126 -1.79 15.20 -8.48
C PRO A 126 -1.09 14.76 -9.78
N SER A 127 -1.11 13.47 -10.04
CA SER A 127 -0.49 12.85 -11.21
C SER A 127 -1.53 12.03 -11.97
N PRO A 128 -1.48 11.97 -13.30
CA PRO A 128 -2.31 11.04 -14.10
C PRO A 128 -2.08 9.56 -13.74
N LEU A 129 -0.99 9.26 -13.04
CA LEU A 129 -0.69 7.92 -12.56
C LEU A 129 -1.35 7.60 -11.21
N ASP A 130 -1.91 8.61 -10.53
CA ASP A 130 -2.53 8.40 -9.23
C ASP A 130 -3.75 7.50 -9.33
N ARG A 131 -3.89 6.66 -8.32
CA ARG A 131 -5.00 5.73 -8.16
C ARG A 131 -5.65 5.97 -6.83
N ILE A 132 -6.99 5.92 -6.84
CA ILE A 132 -7.79 5.92 -5.62
C ILE A 132 -8.70 4.70 -5.63
N GLY A 133 -9.08 4.26 -4.44
CA GLY A 133 -9.91 3.08 -4.35
C GLY A 133 -10.43 2.80 -2.96
N VAL A 134 -11.11 1.68 -2.85
CA VAL A 134 -11.65 1.16 -1.60
C VAL A 134 -11.41 -0.33 -1.49
N ARG A 135 -11.02 -0.76 -0.30
CA ARG A 135 -10.85 -2.15 0.04
C ARG A 135 -11.80 -2.53 1.17
N THR A 136 -12.55 -3.59 0.94
CA THR A 136 -13.38 -4.28 1.93
C THR A 136 -12.74 -5.63 2.29
N SER A 137 -13.33 -6.38 3.21
CA SER A 137 -12.89 -7.76 3.51
C SER A 137 -13.08 -8.71 2.33
N LYS A 138 -13.97 -8.39 1.40
CA LYS A 138 -14.35 -9.24 0.27
C LYS A 138 -13.86 -8.72 -1.07
N TYR A 139 -13.98 -7.41 -1.31
CA TYR A 139 -13.68 -6.81 -2.59
C TYR A 139 -12.65 -5.70 -2.47
N LYS A 140 -11.86 -5.54 -3.52
CA LYS A 140 -11.02 -4.37 -3.74
C LYS A 140 -11.37 -3.74 -5.08
N TYR A 141 -11.59 -2.43 -5.04
CA TYR A 141 -11.86 -1.61 -6.20
C TYR A 141 -10.91 -0.42 -6.23
N PHE A 142 -10.31 -0.13 -7.37
CA PHE A 142 -9.56 1.10 -7.57
C PHE A 142 -9.53 1.52 -9.04
N ARG A 143 -9.31 2.81 -9.26
CA ARG A 143 -9.32 3.45 -10.58
C ARG A 143 -8.36 4.64 -10.63
N ALA A 144 -8.23 5.28 -11.80
CA ALA A 144 -7.53 6.56 -11.90
C ALA A 144 -8.19 7.61 -10.98
N ALA A 145 -7.37 8.46 -10.36
CA ALA A 145 -7.87 9.46 -9.42
C ALA A 145 -8.63 10.59 -10.14
N ASP A 146 -8.13 11.00 -11.29
CA ASP A 146 -8.63 12.09 -12.12
C ASP A 146 -9.79 11.69 -13.06
N ASN A 147 -9.88 10.38 -13.41
CA ASN A 147 -10.92 9.87 -14.33
C ASN A 147 -11.54 8.57 -13.84
N ALA A 148 -12.81 8.63 -13.42
CA ALA A 148 -13.54 7.47 -12.90
C ALA A 148 -13.75 6.35 -13.93
N SER A 149 -13.58 6.63 -15.21
CA SER A 149 -13.77 5.65 -16.30
C SER A 149 -12.47 4.94 -16.69
N GLU A 150 -11.32 5.34 -16.12
CA GLU A 150 -10.02 4.82 -16.51
C GLU A 150 -9.38 3.96 -15.44
N ASN A 151 -8.60 2.98 -15.90
CA ASN A 151 -7.81 2.08 -15.05
C ASN A 151 -8.64 1.39 -13.95
N ILE A 152 -9.87 0.99 -14.30
CA ILE A 152 -10.78 0.32 -13.38
C ILE A 152 -10.29 -1.08 -13.09
N ASN A 153 -10.10 -1.36 -11.79
CA ASN A 153 -9.71 -2.65 -11.27
C ASN A 153 -10.68 -3.09 -10.17
N LEU A 154 -11.12 -4.33 -10.25
CA LEU A 154 -12.03 -4.95 -9.28
C LEU A 154 -11.62 -6.39 -9.03
N TYR A 155 -11.42 -6.76 -7.77
CA TYR A 155 -10.97 -8.09 -7.36
C TYR A 155 -11.87 -8.66 -6.27
N ASP A 156 -12.18 -9.95 -6.34
CA ASP A 156 -12.81 -10.72 -5.26
C ASP A 156 -11.71 -11.34 -4.40
N LEU A 157 -11.34 -10.68 -3.31
CA LEU A 157 -10.23 -11.08 -2.43
C LEU A 157 -10.46 -12.41 -1.71
N LYS A 158 -11.71 -12.90 -1.64
CA LYS A 158 -12.02 -14.21 -1.06
C LYS A 158 -11.70 -15.34 -2.03
N LYS A 159 -11.91 -15.12 -3.33
CA LYS A 159 -11.66 -16.10 -4.39
C LYS A 159 -10.27 -15.96 -4.98
N ASP A 160 -9.80 -14.73 -5.09
CA ASP A 160 -8.50 -14.39 -5.68
C ASP A 160 -7.72 -13.44 -4.75
N PRO A 161 -7.16 -13.95 -3.65
CA PRO A 161 -6.39 -13.15 -2.70
C PRO A 161 -5.07 -12.59 -3.28
N GLN A 162 -4.65 -13.07 -4.45
CA GLN A 162 -3.46 -12.59 -5.15
C GLN A 162 -3.78 -11.58 -6.26
N GLU A 163 -5.05 -11.21 -6.44
CA GLU A 163 -5.46 -10.20 -7.41
C GLU A 163 -4.94 -10.47 -8.83
N ASN A 164 -5.09 -11.71 -9.27
CA ASN A 164 -4.69 -12.15 -10.61
C ASN A 164 -5.75 -11.90 -11.67
N ASP A 165 -7.04 -11.87 -11.27
CA ASP A 165 -8.18 -11.77 -12.17
C ASP A 165 -8.98 -10.49 -11.91
N ASN A 166 -8.85 -9.53 -12.81
CA ASN A 166 -9.63 -8.30 -12.77
C ASN A 166 -11.06 -8.56 -13.32
N ILE A 167 -12.03 -8.68 -12.43
CA ILE A 167 -13.42 -8.98 -12.73
C ILE A 167 -14.27 -7.76 -13.10
N ALA A 168 -13.69 -6.57 -13.23
CA ALA A 168 -14.40 -5.32 -13.49
C ALA A 168 -15.32 -5.40 -14.72
N LYS A 169 -14.80 -5.95 -15.82
CA LYS A 169 -15.54 -6.06 -17.09
C LYS A 169 -16.86 -6.81 -16.96
N TYR A 170 -16.96 -7.76 -16.04
CA TYR A 170 -18.11 -8.65 -15.88
C TYR A 170 -19.04 -8.24 -14.74
N ASN A 171 -18.70 -7.20 -13.97
CA ASN A 171 -19.43 -6.82 -12.75
C ASN A 171 -19.75 -5.32 -12.69
N PRO A 172 -20.47 -4.74 -13.66
CA PRO A 172 -20.72 -3.30 -13.70
C PRO A 172 -21.56 -2.81 -12.52
N GLN A 173 -22.46 -3.64 -11.97
CA GLN A 173 -23.24 -3.26 -10.79
C GLN A 173 -22.35 -3.18 -9.53
N LEU A 174 -21.46 -4.14 -9.35
CA LEU A 174 -20.54 -4.13 -8.21
C LEU A 174 -19.58 -2.93 -8.28
N ILE A 175 -19.14 -2.52 -9.48
CA ILE A 175 -18.37 -1.28 -9.65
C ILE A 175 -19.15 -0.08 -9.11
N LYS A 176 -20.44 0.06 -9.47
CA LYS A 176 -21.28 1.16 -8.97
C LYS A 176 -21.39 1.16 -7.44
N ASP A 177 -21.55 -0.02 -6.85
CA ASP A 177 -21.67 -0.16 -5.41
C ASP A 177 -20.36 0.25 -4.71
N MET A 178 -19.21 -0.19 -5.23
CA MET A 178 -17.89 0.17 -4.71
C MET A 178 -17.57 1.65 -4.92
N GLU A 179 -17.94 2.23 -6.06
CA GLU A 179 -17.78 3.67 -6.34
C GLU A 179 -18.64 4.52 -5.39
N LYS A 180 -19.83 4.07 -5.05
CA LYS A 180 -20.67 4.73 -4.05
C LYS A 180 -19.98 4.78 -2.68
N ILE A 181 -19.39 3.66 -2.25
CA ILE A 181 -18.63 3.61 -0.99
C ILE A 181 -17.44 4.58 -1.05
N LEU A 182 -16.65 4.53 -2.15
CA LEU A 182 -15.51 5.40 -2.36
C LEU A 182 -15.91 6.89 -2.30
N SER A 183 -16.97 7.28 -3.00
CA SER A 183 -17.49 8.64 -3.04
C SER A 183 -17.96 9.12 -1.67
N GLN A 184 -18.61 8.25 -0.88
CA GLN A 184 -19.01 8.56 0.49
C GLN A 184 -17.81 8.80 1.40
N MET A 185 -16.74 8.00 1.26
CA MET A 185 -15.52 8.17 2.04
C MET A 185 -14.81 9.49 1.70
N ILE A 186 -14.74 9.86 0.42
CA ILE A 186 -14.19 11.13 -0.03
C ILE A 186 -15.00 12.30 0.54
N ALA A 187 -16.33 12.26 0.43
CA ALA A 187 -17.22 13.30 0.92
C ALA A 187 -17.20 13.47 2.45
N SER A 188 -16.91 12.39 3.19
CA SER A 188 -16.82 12.43 4.66
C SER A 188 -15.44 12.88 5.16
N SER A 189 -14.47 13.08 4.27
CA SER A 189 -13.15 13.59 4.64
C SER A 189 -13.25 15.05 5.08
N PRO A 190 -12.57 15.45 6.17
CA PRO A 190 -12.57 16.85 6.58
C PRO A 190 -11.98 17.73 5.48
N GLU A 191 -12.78 18.60 4.89
CA GLU A 191 -12.33 19.56 3.86
C GLU A 191 -11.24 20.52 4.34
N ASN A 192 -11.10 20.69 5.66
CA ASN A 192 -10.26 21.72 6.27
C ASN A 192 -8.76 21.43 6.32
N LEU A 193 -8.31 20.21 6.02
CA LEU A 193 -6.87 19.92 6.01
C LEU A 193 -6.15 20.37 4.73
N GLN A 194 -6.90 20.77 3.69
CA GLN A 194 -6.29 21.22 2.42
C GLN A 194 -6.03 22.73 2.35
N ASN A 195 -6.55 23.53 3.30
CA ASN A 195 -6.52 25.00 3.23
C ASN A 195 -5.76 25.71 4.35
N GLU A 196 -5.25 25.03 5.34
CA GLU A 196 -4.25 25.64 6.22
C GLU A 196 -2.90 25.64 5.49
N LYS A 197 -2.68 26.72 4.72
CA LYS A 197 -1.33 27.03 4.28
C LYS A 197 -0.52 27.24 5.56
N MET A 198 0.44 26.36 5.78
CA MET A 198 1.45 26.56 6.80
C MET A 198 2.00 27.97 6.67
N SER A 199 2.15 28.69 7.77
CA SER A 199 2.80 30.00 7.73
C SER A 199 4.25 29.82 7.31
N GLU A 200 4.85 30.84 6.69
CA GLU A 200 6.27 30.79 6.30
C GLU A 200 7.19 30.49 7.48
N ASP A 201 6.81 30.97 8.68
CA ASP A 201 7.55 30.72 9.92
C ASP A 201 7.48 29.25 10.36
N GLU A 202 6.33 28.59 10.23
CA GLU A 202 6.16 27.17 10.54
C GLU A 202 6.94 26.29 9.53
N GLU A 203 6.91 26.65 8.26
CA GLU A 203 7.66 25.95 7.21
C GLU A 203 9.18 26.05 7.48
N GLU A 204 9.66 27.21 7.87
CA GLU A 204 11.09 27.42 8.19
C GLU A 204 11.50 26.65 9.45
N GLN A 205 10.62 26.61 10.45
CA GLN A 205 10.85 25.88 11.70
C GLN A 205 10.94 24.37 11.47
N ILE A 206 10.03 23.82 10.66
CA ILE A 206 10.07 22.41 10.26
C ILE A 206 11.33 22.09 9.45
N LYS A 207 11.71 22.94 8.50
CA LYS A 207 12.97 22.79 7.75
C LYS A 207 14.19 22.74 8.68
N LYS A 208 14.25 23.62 9.68
CA LYS A 208 15.34 23.62 10.69
C LYS A 208 15.38 22.32 11.49
N GLU A 209 14.23 21.80 11.89
CA GLU A 209 14.18 20.53 12.63
C GLU A 209 14.56 19.33 11.75
N LEU A 210 14.09 19.28 10.51
CA LEU A 210 14.47 18.23 9.57
C LEU A 210 15.98 18.24 9.26
N ALA A 211 16.57 19.44 9.13
CA ALA A 211 18.02 19.58 8.94
C ALA A 211 18.81 19.06 10.15
N LYS A 212 18.36 19.33 11.40
CA LYS A 212 18.98 18.77 12.61
C LYS A 212 18.93 17.24 12.65
N LEU A 213 17.90 16.64 12.07
CA LEU A 213 17.72 15.19 12.00
C LEU A 213 18.44 14.55 10.80
N GLY A 214 19.11 15.34 9.95
CA GLY A 214 19.87 14.85 8.81
C GLY A 214 19.05 14.51 7.57
N TYR A 215 17.82 15.03 7.45
CA TYR A 215 16.94 14.79 6.30
C TYR A 215 17.08 15.86 5.19
N MET A 216 17.89 16.86 5.41
CA MET A 216 18.15 17.94 4.44
C MET A 216 19.63 18.32 4.44
#